data_4af5892507e5cb93c4bd7a20d1718967
#
_entry.id   4af5892507e5cb93c4bd7a20d1718967
#
_cell.length_a   1.000
_cell.length_b   1.000
_cell.length_c   1.000
_cell.angle_alpha   90.00
_cell.angle_beta   90.00
_cell.angle_gamma   90.00
#
_symmetry.space_group_name_H-M   'P 1'
#
loop_
_entity.id
_entity.type
_entity.pdbx_description
1 polymer ?
#
loop_
_entity_poly.entity_id
_entity_poly.type
_entity_poly.pdbx_seq_one_letter_code
_entity_poly.pdbx_strand_id
1 'polypeptide(L)'
;MDVTHDSQQPFEILIVEDSPTQAERLRRLLQSKSYRARVAANGKLALEAIRERKPHLVLSDIIMPEMNGYDLCRAIKTDPGLQDIPVILVTALNDAKDIIRGIECGADNFVRKPYAEDYLLGRISQMLANQALRRDMNMEVGVALYLGEQKHFINAGRQQILDLLISTYEQAVHVN
;
A
#
# COMPACT_ATOMS: atom_id res chain seq x y z
N MET A 1 38.70 1.71 -17.04
CA MET A 1 38.00 1.68 -15.73
C MET A 1 36.53 1.51 -16.04
N ASP A 2 36.08 0.27 -16.04
CA ASP A 2 34.67 -0.06 -16.27
C ASP A 2 33.87 0.34 -15.04
N VAL A 3 33.06 1.36 -15.18
CA VAL A 3 31.99 1.68 -14.23
C VAL A 3 30.92 0.62 -14.49
N THR A 4 30.96 -0.46 -13.73
CA THR A 4 29.86 -1.40 -13.68
C THR A 4 28.62 -0.64 -13.28
N HIS A 5 27.74 -0.39 -14.24
CA HIS A 5 26.34 -0.04 -13.98
C HIS A 5 25.78 -1.20 -13.16
N ASP A 6 25.64 -0.97 -11.88
CA ASP A 6 24.82 -1.79 -11.01
C ASP A 6 23.40 -1.68 -11.58
N SER A 7 23.04 -2.67 -12.38
CA SER A 7 21.71 -2.79 -12.97
C SER A 7 20.76 -3.18 -11.84
N GLN A 8 20.34 -2.19 -11.05
CA GLN A 8 19.26 -2.34 -10.08
C GLN A 8 18.06 -2.89 -10.86
N GLN A 9 17.68 -4.12 -10.52
CA GLN A 9 16.48 -4.72 -11.10
C GLN A 9 15.30 -3.79 -10.79
N PRO A 10 14.41 -3.56 -11.76
CA PRO A 10 13.27 -2.67 -11.55
C PRO A 10 12.39 -3.18 -10.41
N PHE A 11 11.87 -2.26 -9.59
CA PHE A 11 10.94 -2.60 -8.53
C PHE A 11 9.70 -3.28 -9.11
N GLU A 12 9.26 -4.33 -8.45
CA GLU A 12 8.06 -5.07 -8.81
C GLU A 12 6.90 -4.69 -7.88
N ILE A 13 5.77 -4.32 -8.48
CA ILE A 13 4.54 -3.95 -7.79
C ILE A 13 3.48 -4.99 -8.11
N LEU A 14 2.84 -5.54 -7.08
CA LEU A 14 1.68 -6.40 -7.23
C LEU A 14 0.41 -5.53 -7.17
N ILE A 15 -0.32 -5.50 -8.27
CA ILE A 15 -1.63 -4.85 -8.37
C ILE A 15 -2.69 -5.90 -7.99
N VAL A 16 -3.54 -5.57 -7.02
CA VAL A 16 -4.68 -6.41 -6.64
C VAL A 16 -5.96 -5.66 -6.95
N GLU A 17 -6.60 -6.06 -8.03
CA GLU A 17 -7.76 -5.37 -8.60
C GLU A 17 -8.63 -6.38 -9.35
N ASP A 18 -9.91 -6.44 -9.00
CA ASP A 18 -10.87 -7.36 -9.61
C ASP A 18 -11.42 -6.90 -10.97
N SER A 19 -11.33 -5.61 -11.26
CA SER A 19 -11.68 -5.06 -12.58
C SER A 19 -10.51 -5.20 -13.56
N PRO A 20 -10.63 -6.03 -14.60
CA PRO A 20 -9.56 -6.19 -15.59
C PRO A 20 -9.14 -4.89 -16.26
N THR A 21 -10.10 -4.00 -16.52
CA THR A 21 -9.85 -2.70 -17.14
C THR A 21 -9.03 -1.78 -16.24
N GLN A 22 -9.38 -1.70 -14.94
CA GLN A 22 -8.63 -0.89 -13.98
C GLN A 22 -7.25 -1.48 -13.72
N ALA A 23 -7.14 -2.80 -13.61
CA ALA A 23 -5.87 -3.49 -13.44
C ALA A 23 -4.92 -3.22 -14.62
N GLU A 24 -5.41 -3.32 -15.84
CA GLU A 24 -4.61 -3.06 -17.04
C GLU A 24 -4.17 -1.60 -17.14
N ARG A 25 -5.05 -0.66 -16.78
CA ARG A 25 -4.70 0.77 -16.74
C ARG A 25 -3.56 1.03 -15.74
N LEU A 26 -3.65 0.48 -14.54
CA LEU A 26 -2.60 0.59 -13.52
C LEU A 26 -1.31 -0.08 -13.99
N ARG A 27 -1.40 -1.26 -14.58
CA ARG A 27 -0.25 -1.98 -15.11
C ARG A 27 0.53 -1.14 -16.13
N ARG A 28 -0.16 -0.53 -17.09
CA ARG A 28 0.45 0.34 -18.10
C ARG A 28 1.07 1.58 -17.48
N LEU A 29 0.37 2.20 -16.52
CA LEU A 29 0.88 3.37 -15.80
C LEU A 29 2.20 3.06 -15.09
N LEU A 30 2.26 1.95 -14.35
CA LEU A 30 3.47 1.54 -13.64
C LEU A 30 4.61 1.17 -14.60
N GLN A 31 4.31 0.46 -15.66
CA GLN A 31 5.30 0.10 -16.68
C GLN A 31 5.88 1.33 -17.39
N SER A 32 5.07 2.39 -17.60
CA SER A 32 5.56 3.65 -18.17
C SER A 32 6.61 4.36 -17.29
N LYS A 33 6.67 4.01 -16.01
CA LYS A 33 7.65 4.51 -15.02
C LYS A 33 8.72 3.49 -14.68
N SER A 34 8.89 2.49 -15.54
CA SER A 34 9.91 1.43 -15.41
C SER A 34 9.73 0.50 -14.20
N TYR A 35 8.53 0.43 -13.63
CA TYR A 35 8.20 -0.60 -12.66
C TYR A 35 7.79 -1.90 -13.36
N ARG A 36 8.10 -3.02 -12.75
CA ARG A 36 7.46 -4.29 -13.09
C ARG A 36 6.09 -4.35 -12.41
N ALA A 37 5.08 -4.85 -13.11
CA ALA A 37 3.74 -4.98 -12.57
C ALA A 37 3.21 -6.40 -12.79
N ARG A 38 2.75 -7.01 -11.71
CA ARG A 38 1.94 -8.24 -11.74
C ARG A 38 0.53 -7.90 -11.27
N VAL A 39 -0.44 -8.68 -11.71
CA VAL A 39 -1.85 -8.50 -11.37
C VAL A 39 -2.40 -9.75 -10.72
N ALA A 40 -3.15 -9.57 -9.63
CA ALA A 40 -4.00 -10.58 -9.00
C ALA A 40 -5.44 -10.06 -8.93
N ALA A 41 -6.41 -10.90 -9.21
CA ALA A 41 -7.81 -10.51 -9.32
C ALA A 41 -8.54 -10.39 -7.96
N ASN A 42 -7.95 -10.89 -6.89
CA ASN A 42 -8.48 -10.80 -5.52
C ASN A 42 -7.37 -11.03 -4.49
N GLY A 43 -7.70 -10.85 -3.22
CA GLY A 43 -6.74 -10.98 -2.13
C GLY A 43 -6.18 -12.39 -1.95
N LYS A 44 -6.97 -13.41 -2.24
CA LYS A 44 -6.53 -14.81 -2.13
C LYS A 44 -5.46 -15.14 -3.17
N LEU A 45 -5.72 -14.78 -4.43
CA LEU A 45 -4.75 -14.94 -5.51
C LEU A 45 -3.50 -14.06 -5.29
N ALA A 46 -3.69 -12.90 -4.67
CA ALA A 46 -2.57 -12.04 -4.29
C ALA A 46 -1.64 -12.71 -3.28
N LEU A 47 -2.18 -13.37 -2.24
CA LEU A 47 -1.36 -14.09 -1.26
C LEU A 47 -0.60 -15.25 -1.90
N GLU A 48 -1.21 -15.98 -2.83
CA GLU A 48 -0.53 -17.02 -3.60
C GLU A 48 0.64 -16.44 -4.41
N ALA A 49 0.40 -15.35 -5.13
CA ALA A 49 1.41 -14.66 -5.92
C ALA A 49 2.56 -14.11 -5.06
N ILE A 50 2.27 -13.60 -3.86
CA ILE A 50 3.26 -13.10 -2.91
C ILE A 50 4.16 -14.24 -2.39
N ARG A 51 3.56 -15.39 -2.10
CA ARG A 51 4.31 -16.58 -1.63
C ARG A 51 5.23 -17.15 -2.69
N GLU A 52 4.82 -17.10 -3.95
CA GLU A 52 5.68 -17.51 -5.06
C GLU A 52 6.89 -16.57 -5.21
N ARG A 53 6.64 -15.27 -5.17
CA ARG A 53 7.67 -14.24 -5.26
C ARG A 53 7.21 -12.97 -4.59
N LYS A 54 7.95 -12.52 -3.59
CA LYS A 54 7.65 -11.27 -2.88
C LYS A 54 7.76 -10.07 -3.82
N PRO A 55 6.71 -9.23 -3.92
CA PRO A 55 6.82 -7.94 -4.59
C PRO A 55 7.53 -6.92 -3.67
N HIS A 56 7.97 -5.82 -4.24
CA HIS A 56 8.51 -4.70 -3.47
C HIS A 56 7.41 -3.83 -2.84
N LEU A 57 6.19 -3.88 -3.40
CA LEU A 57 5.03 -3.15 -2.93
C LEU A 57 3.74 -3.83 -3.40
N VAL A 58 2.71 -3.78 -2.59
CA VAL A 58 1.34 -4.21 -2.93
C VAL A 58 0.45 -2.99 -3.06
N LEU A 59 -0.22 -2.87 -4.20
CA LEU A 59 -1.21 -1.85 -4.49
C LEU A 59 -2.56 -2.53 -4.64
N SER A 60 -3.45 -2.41 -3.65
CA SER A 60 -4.69 -3.18 -3.60
C SER A 60 -5.93 -2.31 -3.52
N ASP A 61 -6.95 -2.65 -4.30
CA ASP A 61 -8.32 -2.21 -4.03
C ASP A 61 -8.82 -2.84 -2.73
N ILE A 62 -9.85 -2.27 -2.14
CA ILE A 62 -10.47 -2.78 -0.92
C ILE A 62 -11.62 -3.72 -1.24
N ILE A 63 -12.56 -3.29 -2.09
CA ILE A 63 -13.75 -4.08 -2.40
C ILE A 63 -13.45 -5.07 -3.51
N MET A 64 -13.30 -6.32 -3.14
CA MET A 64 -13.01 -7.43 -4.05
C MET A 64 -13.72 -8.69 -3.59
N PRO A 65 -14.07 -9.63 -4.51
CA PRO A 65 -14.64 -10.92 -4.14
C PRO A 65 -13.63 -11.79 -3.38
N GLU A 66 -14.11 -12.75 -2.63
CA GLU A 66 -13.41 -13.76 -1.83
C GLU A 66 -12.61 -13.19 -0.65
N MET A 67 -11.65 -12.30 -0.89
CA MET A 67 -10.86 -11.64 0.14
C MET A 67 -10.71 -10.15 -0.22
N ASN A 68 -11.17 -9.28 0.64
CA ASN A 68 -11.06 -7.82 0.45
C ASN A 68 -9.64 -7.31 0.76
N GLY A 69 -9.40 -6.04 0.43
CA GLY A 69 -8.07 -5.42 0.62
C GLY A 69 -7.65 -5.28 2.09
N TYR A 70 -8.59 -5.12 3.02
CA TYR A 70 -8.28 -5.07 4.46
C TYR A 70 -7.77 -6.41 4.97
N ASP A 71 -8.46 -7.50 4.61
CA ASP A 71 -8.09 -8.85 5.02
C ASP A 71 -6.75 -9.26 4.39
N LEU A 72 -6.52 -8.91 3.13
CA LEU A 72 -5.23 -9.10 2.47
C LEU A 72 -4.11 -8.35 3.21
N CYS A 73 -4.32 -7.08 3.51
CA CYS A 73 -3.35 -6.26 4.22
C CYS A 73 -3.02 -6.84 5.59
N ARG A 74 -4.05 -7.23 6.35
CA ARG A 74 -3.88 -7.88 7.66
C ARG A 74 -3.09 -9.19 7.54
N ALA A 75 -3.40 -10.02 6.55
CA ALA A 75 -2.67 -11.26 6.31
C ALA A 75 -1.19 -11.03 6.02
N ILE A 76 -0.87 -9.99 5.24
CA ILE A 76 0.52 -9.60 4.94
C ILE A 76 1.21 -9.09 6.22
N LYS A 77 0.57 -8.19 6.96
CA LYS A 77 1.19 -7.50 8.11
C LYS A 77 1.31 -8.38 9.35
N THR A 78 0.53 -9.43 9.48
CA THR A 78 0.64 -10.40 10.59
C THR A 78 1.57 -11.57 10.29
N ASP A 79 1.99 -11.74 9.05
CA ASP A 79 2.95 -12.79 8.67
C ASP A 79 4.38 -12.25 8.84
N PRO A 80 5.21 -12.86 9.73
CA PRO A 80 6.59 -12.41 9.96
C PRO A 80 7.47 -12.40 8.71
N GLY A 81 7.14 -13.25 7.73
CA GLY A 81 7.87 -13.31 6.46
C GLY A 81 7.43 -12.26 5.43
N LEU A 82 6.29 -11.60 5.62
CA LEU A 82 5.68 -10.71 4.65
C LEU A 82 5.44 -9.28 5.18
N GLN A 83 5.52 -9.07 6.48
CA GLN A 83 5.15 -7.80 7.13
C GLN A 83 5.94 -6.58 6.64
N ASP A 84 7.11 -6.79 6.08
CA ASP A 84 7.97 -5.72 5.55
C ASP A 84 7.49 -5.18 4.19
N ILE A 85 6.59 -5.89 3.52
CA ILE A 85 6.07 -5.45 2.22
C ILE A 85 5.15 -4.25 2.43
N PRO A 86 5.46 -3.07 1.86
CA PRO A 86 4.56 -1.93 1.93
C PRO A 86 3.26 -2.19 1.18
N VAL A 87 2.14 -1.81 1.80
CA VAL A 87 0.79 -1.98 1.25
C VAL A 87 0.13 -0.62 1.11
N ILE A 88 -0.27 -0.27 -0.10
CA ILE A 88 -1.12 0.88 -0.40
C ILE A 88 -2.52 0.37 -0.72
N LEU A 89 -3.51 0.84 0.05
CA LEU A 89 -4.92 0.57 -0.25
C LEU A 89 -5.50 1.69 -1.10
N VAL A 90 -6.14 1.32 -2.20
CA VAL A 90 -6.78 2.25 -3.14
C VAL A 90 -8.28 2.01 -3.14
N THR A 91 -9.08 3.03 -2.89
CA THR A 91 -10.51 2.83 -2.70
C THR A 91 -11.36 4.04 -3.01
N ALA A 92 -12.62 3.80 -3.40
CA ALA A 92 -13.68 4.80 -3.51
C ALA A 92 -14.40 5.09 -2.17
N LEU A 93 -14.07 4.37 -1.08
CA LEU A 93 -14.68 4.52 0.21
C LEU A 93 -14.32 5.87 0.86
N ASN A 94 -15.32 6.53 1.46
CA ASN A 94 -15.22 7.91 1.93
C ASN A 94 -15.50 8.07 3.43
N ASP A 95 -15.84 6.99 4.12
CA ASP A 95 -16.21 7.04 5.52
C ASP A 95 -14.95 7.03 6.41
N ALA A 96 -15.00 7.79 7.51
CA ALA A 96 -13.94 7.77 8.52
C ALA A 96 -13.68 6.35 9.08
N LYS A 97 -14.70 5.50 9.13
CA LYS A 97 -14.57 4.09 9.53
C LYS A 97 -13.66 3.29 8.60
N ASP A 98 -13.66 3.61 7.32
CA ASP A 98 -12.83 2.93 6.33
C ASP A 98 -11.35 3.30 6.50
N ILE A 99 -11.07 4.55 6.84
CA ILE A 99 -9.72 5.01 7.17
C ILE A 99 -9.21 4.30 8.43
N ILE A 100 -10.03 4.19 9.46
CA ILE A 100 -9.70 3.46 10.69
C ILE A 100 -9.38 2.00 10.39
N ARG A 101 -10.19 1.33 9.59
CA ARG A 101 -9.95 -0.05 9.16
C ARG A 101 -8.62 -0.18 8.41
N GLY A 102 -8.30 0.78 7.54
CA GLY A 102 -7.04 0.84 6.84
C GLY A 102 -5.83 0.94 7.79
N ILE A 103 -5.95 1.76 8.83
CA ILE A 103 -4.94 1.88 9.87
C ILE A 103 -4.85 0.59 10.70
N GLU A 104 -5.98 0.04 11.13
CA GLU A 104 -6.04 -1.19 11.94
C GLU A 104 -5.49 -2.42 11.22
N CYS A 105 -5.63 -2.51 9.90
CA CYS A 105 -5.05 -3.62 9.14
C CYS A 105 -3.54 -3.46 8.89
N GLY A 106 -2.95 -2.32 9.26
CA GLY A 106 -1.53 -2.04 9.13
C GLY A 106 -1.10 -1.50 7.77
N ALA A 107 -2.02 -0.98 6.96
CA ALA A 107 -1.69 -0.37 5.68
C ALA A 107 -0.67 0.77 5.84
N ASP A 108 0.27 0.83 4.91
CA ASP A 108 1.31 1.87 4.92
C ASP A 108 0.83 3.18 4.32
N ASN A 109 -0.12 3.11 3.40
CA ASN A 109 -0.74 4.27 2.80
C ASN A 109 -2.16 3.96 2.30
N PHE A 110 -2.93 5.01 2.07
CA PHE A 110 -4.31 4.94 1.66
C PHE A 110 -4.57 5.99 0.58
N VAL A 111 -4.94 5.57 -0.62
CA VAL A 111 -5.20 6.46 -1.75
C VAL A 111 -6.68 6.39 -2.14
N ARG A 112 -7.33 7.52 -2.15
CA ARG A 112 -8.75 7.64 -2.45
C ARG A 112 -9.00 7.81 -3.95
N LYS A 113 -9.95 7.07 -4.50
CA LYS A 113 -10.45 7.25 -5.87
C LYS A 113 -11.50 8.39 -5.92
N PRO A 114 -11.51 9.24 -6.96
CA PRO A 114 -10.54 9.32 -8.02
C PRO A 114 -9.22 9.97 -7.57
N TYR A 115 -8.11 9.54 -8.14
CA TYR A 115 -6.78 10.07 -7.86
C TYR A 115 -6.10 10.59 -9.13
N ALA A 116 -5.21 11.56 -8.98
CA ALA A 116 -4.28 11.95 -10.03
C ALA A 116 -3.18 10.89 -10.16
N GLU A 117 -2.83 10.52 -11.38
CA GLU A 117 -1.79 9.51 -11.64
C GLU A 117 -0.44 9.90 -11.02
N ASP A 118 -0.06 11.17 -11.11
CA ASP A 118 1.18 11.68 -10.49
C ASP A 118 1.17 11.59 -8.96
N TYR A 119 0.02 11.76 -8.34
CA TYR A 119 -0.13 11.59 -6.90
C TYR A 119 0.12 10.14 -6.47
N LEU A 120 -0.52 9.18 -7.16
CA LEU A 120 -0.31 7.76 -6.89
C LEU A 120 1.15 7.35 -7.10
N LEU A 121 1.75 7.76 -8.22
CA LEU A 121 3.15 7.47 -8.53
C LEU A 121 4.10 8.08 -7.50
N GLY A 122 3.82 9.29 -7.02
CA GLY A 122 4.59 9.93 -5.96
C GLY A 122 4.53 9.15 -4.65
N ARG A 123 3.36 8.62 -4.28
CA ARG A 123 3.21 7.77 -3.09
C ARG A 123 3.96 6.45 -3.20
N ILE A 124 3.88 5.80 -4.35
CA ILE A 124 4.62 4.56 -4.62
C ILE A 124 6.13 4.81 -4.50
N SER A 125 6.63 5.83 -5.14
CA SER A 125 8.06 6.21 -5.09
C SER A 125 8.51 6.49 -3.67
N GLN A 126 7.73 7.24 -2.90
CA GLN A 126 8.02 7.54 -1.50
C GLN A 126 8.04 6.29 -0.63
N MET A 127 7.09 5.37 -0.81
CA MET A 127 7.02 4.11 -0.05
C MET A 127 8.24 3.23 -0.33
N LEU A 128 8.63 3.12 -1.58
CA LEU A 128 9.81 2.34 -1.98
C LEU A 128 11.11 2.93 -1.43
N ALA A 129 11.25 4.26 -1.47
CA ALA A 129 12.42 4.95 -0.89
C ALA A 129 12.50 4.78 0.63
N ASN A 130 11.38 4.89 1.33
CA ASN A 130 11.32 4.77 2.79
C ASN A 130 11.49 3.34 3.29
N GLN A 131 11.24 2.34 2.47
CA GLN A 131 11.40 0.93 2.85
C GLN A 131 12.84 0.60 3.27
N ALA A 132 13.83 1.15 2.57
CA ALA A 132 15.23 0.96 2.92
C ALA A 132 15.57 1.57 4.29
N LEU A 133 15.02 2.74 4.61
CA LEU A 133 15.22 3.43 5.89
C LEU A 133 14.54 2.72 7.06
N ARG A 134 13.39 2.09 6.85
CA ARG A 134 12.66 1.36 7.89
C ARG A 134 13.38 0.10 8.37
N ARG A 135 14.17 -0.53 7.53
CA ARG A 135 14.99 -1.70 7.90
C ARG A 135 16.04 -1.35 8.95
N ASP A 136 16.49 -0.10 8.99
CA ASP A 136 17.51 0.37 9.91
C ASP A 136 16.94 0.92 11.23
N MET A 137 15.63 1.16 11.32
CA MET A 137 14.95 1.77 12.47
C MET A 137 13.84 0.86 13.04
N ASN A 138 14.22 -0.18 13.76
CA ASN A 138 13.31 -1.05 14.50
C ASN A 138 12.69 -0.30 15.70
N MET A 139 11.67 0.53 15.48
CA MET A 139 10.89 1.12 16.57
C MET A 139 9.40 0.90 16.35
N GLU A 140 8.87 -0.16 16.96
CA GLU A 140 7.43 -0.34 17.08
C GLU A 140 6.89 0.59 18.17
N VAL A 141 6.18 1.63 17.77
CA VAL A 141 5.45 2.50 18.71
C VAL A 141 3.96 2.33 18.44
N GLY A 142 3.25 1.73 19.40
CA GLY A 142 1.80 1.68 19.37
C GLY A 142 1.21 3.06 19.70
N VAL A 143 0.21 3.50 18.93
CA VAL A 143 -0.51 4.76 19.16
C VAL A 143 -1.98 4.47 19.42
N ALA A 144 -2.52 5.04 20.49
CA ALA A 144 -3.94 5.03 20.78
C ALA A 144 -4.60 6.26 20.15
N LEU A 145 -5.55 6.04 19.24
CA LEU A 145 -6.37 7.10 18.67
C LEU A 145 -7.77 7.08 19.27
N TYR A 146 -8.25 8.25 19.65
CA TYR A 146 -9.62 8.43 20.10
C TYR A 146 -10.44 9.08 18.99
N LEU A 147 -11.46 8.39 18.52
CA LEU A 147 -12.42 8.89 17.54
C LEU A 147 -13.79 8.88 18.18
N GLY A 148 -14.24 10.06 18.59
CA GLY A 148 -15.43 10.19 19.42
C GLY A 148 -15.21 9.56 20.80
N GLU A 149 -16.12 8.70 21.23
CA GLU A 149 -16.03 7.99 22.52
C GLU A 149 -15.30 6.63 22.42
N GLN A 150 -14.88 6.22 21.22
CA GLN A 150 -14.21 4.93 21.01
C GLN A 150 -12.70 5.08 20.95
N LYS A 151 -12.02 4.24 21.72
CA LYS A 151 -10.57 4.12 21.72
C LYS A 151 -10.15 3.04 20.72
N HIS A 152 -9.31 3.41 19.77
CA HIS A 152 -8.69 2.49 18.84
C HIS A 152 -7.20 2.39 19.14
N PHE A 153 -6.72 1.18 19.37
CA PHE A 153 -5.28 0.93 19.57
C PHE A 153 -4.67 0.51 18.24
N ILE A 154 -3.70 1.29 17.79
CA ILE A 154 -3.03 1.06 16.51
C ILE A 154 -1.59 0.66 16.78
N ASN A 155 -1.27 -0.59 16.45
CA ASN A 155 0.10 -1.08 16.49
C ASN A 155 0.74 -0.89 15.10
N ALA A 156 0.95 0.35 14.75
CA ALA A 156 1.62 0.71 13.51
C ALA A 156 2.84 1.58 13.82
N GLY A 157 3.89 1.45 13.04
CA GLY A 157 5.05 2.30 13.18
C GLY A 157 4.66 3.78 13.06
N ARG A 158 5.30 4.64 13.85
CA ARG A 158 5.03 6.08 13.86
C ARG A 158 5.02 6.68 12.45
N GLN A 159 5.91 6.21 11.59
CA GLN A 159 5.99 6.68 10.20
C GLN A 159 4.77 6.27 9.39
N GLN A 160 4.26 5.06 9.56
CA GLN A 160 3.04 4.58 8.89
C GLN A 160 1.83 5.46 9.22
N ILE A 161 1.68 5.81 10.49
CA ILE A 161 0.59 6.69 10.95
C ILE A 161 0.71 8.08 10.34
N LEU A 162 1.91 8.65 10.34
CA LEU A 162 2.19 9.95 9.75
C LEU A 162 1.94 9.93 8.23
N ASP A 163 2.41 8.92 7.52
CA ASP A 163 2.20 8.79 6.08
C ASP A 163 0.71 8.71 5.73
N LEU A 164 -0.05 7.96 6.52
CA LEU A 164 -1.48 7.81 6.33
C LEU A 164 -2.23 9.12 6.62
N LEU A 165 -1.87 9.82 7.70
CA LEU A 165 -2.47 11.12 8.05
C LEU A 165 -2.15 12.19 6.99
N ILE A 166 -0.91 12.25 6.53
CA ILE A 166 -0.48 13.17 5.48
C ILE A 166 -1.23 12.89 4.18
N SER A 167 -1.31 11.62 3.76
CA SER A 167 -2.05 11.22 2.56
C SER A 167 -3.51 11.62 2.62
N THR A 168 -4.14 11.39 3.76
CA THR A 168 -5.56 11.73 3.97
C THR A 168 -5.76 13.25 3.92
N TYR A 169 -4.88 14.02 4.55
CA TYR A 169 -4.94 15.47 4.56
C TYR A 169 -4.71 16.06 3.17
N GLU A 170 -3.68 15.61 2.46
CA GLU A 170 -3.37 16.08 1.10
C GLU A 170 -4.51 15.81 0.12
N GLN A 171 -5.13 14.64 0.21
CA GLN A 171 -6.31 14.33 -0.61
C GLN A 171 -7.51 15.23 -0.27
N ALA A 172 -7.72 15.54 1.00
CA ALA A 172 -8.78 16.46 1.42
C ALA A 172 -8.57 17.88 0.89
N VAL A 173 -7.31 18.34 0.83
CA VAL A 173 -6.95 19.67 0.31
C VAL A 173 -7.09 19.73 -1.22
N HIS A 174 -6.78 18.66 -1.93
CA HIS A 174 -6.88 18.63 -3.40
C HIS A 174 -8.31 18.47 -3.94
N VAL A 175 -9.26 18.09 -3.12
CA VAL A 175 -10.68 17.92 -3.50
C VAL A 175 -11.47 19.24 -3.41
N ASN A 176 -10.93 20.28 -2.80
CA ASN A 176 -11.47 21.62 -2.77
C ASN A 176 -10.78 22.47 -3.88
#